data_7ea97cc50f305b7854cce5d943bcfb07
#
_entry.id   7ea97cc50f305b7854cce5d943bcfb07
#
_cell.length_a   1.000
_cell.length_b   1.000
_cell.length_c   1.000
_cell.angle_alpha   90.00
_cell.angle_beta   90.00
_cell.angle_gamma   90.00
#
_symmetry.space_group_name_H-M   'P 1'
#
loop_
_entity.id
_entity.type
_entity.pdbx_description
1 polymer ?
#
loop_
_entity_poly.entity_id
_entity_poly.type
_entity_poly.pdbx_seq_one_letter_code
_entity_poly.pdbx_strand_id
1 'polypeptide(L)'
;AGEKVLARYCQNFIPSQIVSFLQVTNVFNIHVHPRKIWLVRPGPNKNGVRGILGGDEELTDEGHAIASALGTFMESAVQDNKGYVDVWLSPMKRAMQTAEYIRQDHVTRTVTTTLLNEVGGGDFAGYTFEELEAEFPQHVKARRTDKLYYRYPGAGGESYMDLIFRLRPVVIEFERKKRDCLVICSESVLRCLMGYFTGVDADDVPHLPTKKGVVFELSPHRDGCDIKQFQLEFEAHSE
;
A
#
# COMPACT_ATOMS: atom_id res chain seq x y z
N ALA A 1 -17.28 9.95 17.87
CA ALA A 1 -16.32 10.01 16.75
C ALA A 1 -15.08 9.17 17.06
N GLY A 2 -14.48 9.35 18.23
CA GLY A 2 -13.31 8.62 18.68
C GLY A 2 -13.52 7.11 18.75
N GLU A 3 -14.70 6.66 19.16
CA GLU A 3 -14.97 5.22 19.33
C GLU A 3 -14.95 4.42 18.02
N LYS A 4 -15.51 4.96 16.92
CA LYS A 4 -15.51 4.24 15.63
C LYS A 4 -14.14 4.23 14.94
N VAL A 5 -13.36 5.30 15.08
CA VAL A 5 -11.98 5.32 14.58
C VAL A 5 -11.12 4.35 15.41
N LEU A 6 -11.35 4.33 16.70
CA LEU A 6 -10.73 3.40 17.62
C LEU A 6 -11.10 1.94 17.28
N ALA A 7 -12.38 1.68 16.97
CA ALA A 7 -12.85 0.36 16.55
C ALA A 7 -12.14 -0.11 15.28
N ARG A 8 -11.97 0.76 14.27
CA ARG A 8 -11.18 0.44 13.07
C ARG A 8 -9.74 0.07 13.42
N TYR A 9 -9.10 0.88 14.25
CA TYR A 9 -7.72 0.64 14.67
C TYR A 9 -7.59 -0.68 15.44
N CYS A 10 -8.53 -0.96 16.35
CA CYS A 10 -8.51 -2.15 17.19
C CYS A 10 -8.82 -3.43 16.40
N GLN A 11 -9.80 -3.41 15.49
CA GLN A 11 -10.20 -4.59 14.73
C GLN A 11 -9.12 -5.10 13.81
N ASN A 12 -8.38 -4.19 13.14
CA ASN A 12 -7.50 -4.57 12.05
C ASN A 12 -6.01 -4.56 12.39
N PHE A 13 -5.59 -3.95 13.49
CA PHE A 13 -4.18 -3.69 13.75
C PHE A 13 -3.68 -4.01 15.16
N ILE A 14 -4.55 -4.35 16.12
CA ILE A 14 -4.12 -4.59 17.52
C ILE A 14 -4.80 -5.83 18.08
N PRO A 15 -4.05 -6.85 18.53
CA PRO A 15 -4.60 -7.94 19.36
C PRO A 15 -5.23 -7.37 20.63
N SER A 16 -6.35 -7.95 21.05
CA SER A 16 -7.24 -7.46 22.14
C SER A 16 -6.57 -7.11 23.47
N GLN A 17 -5.39 -7.64 23.75
CA GLN A 17 -4.68 -7.42 25.01
C GLN A 17 -3.83 -6.14 25.07
N ILE A 18 -3.55 -5.47 23.94
CA ILE A 18 -2.76 -4.23 23.89
C ILE A 18 -3.66 -2.99 23.74
N VAL A 19 -4.95 -3.21 23.58
CA VAL A 19 -5.96 -2.18 23.27
C VAL A 19 -6.04 -1.09 24.33
N SER A 20 -5.87 -1.40 25.63
CA SER A 20 -6.15 -0.45 26.71
C SER A 20 -5.15 0.72 26.82
N PHE A 21 -3.88 0.51 26.54
CA PHE A 21 -2.87 1.58 26.70
C PHE A 21 -2.74 2.50 25.46
N LEU A 22 -2.85 1.93 24.27
CA LEU A 22 -2.80 2.72 23.02
C LEU A 22 -4.11 3.47 22.74
N GLN A 23 -5.22 3.04 23.31
CA GLN A 23 -6.53 3.67 23.20
C GLN A 23 -6.54 5.12 23.73
N VAL A 24 -5.93 5.36 24.86
CA VAL A 24 -5.98 6.67 25.53
C VAL A 24 -5.09 7.70 24.84
N THR A 25 -3.93 7.30 24.33
CA THR A 25 -2.97 8.23 23.71
C THR A 25 -3.29 8.61 22.27
N ASN A 26 -3.98 7.74 21.51
CA ASN A 26 -4.28 8.00 20.10
C ASN A 26 -5.61 8.73 19.87
N VAL A 27 -6.61 8.56 20.72
CA VAL A 27 -7.93 9.24 20.59
C VAL A 27 -7.80 10.77 20.57
N PHE A 28 -6.87 11.33 21.34
CA PHE A 28 -6.64 12.78 21.41
C PHE A 28 -5.85 13.34 20.21
N ASN A 29 -5.22 12.48 19.40
CA ASN A 29 -4.37 12.89 18.27
C ASN A 29 -5.01 12.66 16.90
N ILE A 30 -6.18 12.03 16.84
CA ILE A 30 -6.88 11.77 15.58
C ILE A 30 -7.71 12.99 15.20
N HIS A 31 -7.30 13.65 14.13
CA HIS A 31 -8.03 14.77 13.56
C HIS A 31 -8.82 14.31 12.33
N VAL A 32 -10.14 14.45 12.40
CA VAL A 32 -11.02 14.18 11.26
C VAL A 32 -11.11 15.43 10.39
N HIS A 33 -10.04 15.77 9.72
CA HIS A 33 -10.06 16.79 8.68
C HIS A 33 -10.40 16.15 7.35
N PRO A 34 -11.27 16.75 6.52
CA PRO A 34 -11.49 16.30 5.15
C PRO A 34 -10.17 16.30 4.39
N ARG A 35 -9.78 15.14 3.91
CA ARG A 35 -8.57 14.92 3.13
C ARG A 35 -8.74 13.71 2.23
N LYS A 36 -7.93 13.65 1.19
CA LYS A 36 -7.84 12.50 0.29
C LYS A 36 -6.53 11.77 0.48
N ILE A 37 -6.58 10.45 0.42
CA ILE A 37 -5.42 9.57 0.40
C ILE A 37 -5.53 8.76 -0.89
N TRP A 38 -4.67 9.05 -1.87
CA TRP A 38 -4.60 8.27 -3.10
C TRP A 38 -3.58 7.15 -2.90
N LEU A 39 -4.04 5.91 -3.07
CA LEU A 39 -3.18 4.73 -3.04
C LEU A 39 -3.00 4.21 -4.46
N VAL A 40 -1.76 3.95 -4.85
CA VAL A 40 -1.45 3.44 -6.17
C VAL A 40 -0.29 2.44 -6.11
N ARG A 41 -0.36 1.42 -6.97
CA ARG A 41 0.76 0.52 -7.21
C ARG A 41 1.64 1.10 -8.32
N PRO A 42 2.97 1.00 -8.20
CA PRO A 42 3.84 1.14 -9.36
C PRO A 42 3.39 0.21 -10.49
N GLY A 43 3.66 0.60 -11.70
CA GLY A 43 3.48 -0.26 -12.87
C GLY A 43 4.35 -1.53 -12.79
N PRO A 44 4.23 -2.44 -13.78
CA PRO A 44 5.04 -3.64 -13.83
C PRO A 44 6.53 -3.30 -13.91
N ASN A 45 7.34 -4.15 -13.27
CA ASN A 45 8.80 -4.15 -13.36
C ASN A 45 9.27 -5.46 -13.96
N LYS A 46 10.55 -5.55 -14.35
CA LYS A 46 11.12 -6.71 -15.04
C LYS A 46 10.94 -8.03 -14.27
N ASN A 47 11.12 -8.01 -12.94
CA ASN A 47 10.91 -9.19 -12.10
C ASN A 47 9.43 -9.57 -11.99
N GLY A 48 8.55 -8.58 -11.82
CA GLY A 48 7.11 -8.82 -11.72
C GLY A 48 6.51 -9.45 -12.99
N VAL A 49 7.02 -9.10 -14.17
CA VAL A 49 6.62 -9.75 -15.44
C VAL A 49 7.05 -11.21 -15.48
N ARG A 50 8.24 -11.53 -14.94
CA ARG A 50 8.76 -12.91 -14.85
C ARG A 50 8.16 -13.71 -13.69
N GLY A 51 7.32 -13.11 -12.85
CA GLY A 51 6.75 -13.78 -11.67
C GLY A 51 7.76 -14.01 -10.54
N ILE A 52 8.90 -13.31 -10.55
CA ILE A 52 9.95 -13.45 -9.54
C ILE A 52 9.56 -12.72 -8.27
N LEU A 53 9.64 -13.40 -7.14
CA LEU A 53 9.36 -12.85 -5.83
C LEU A 53 10.48 -11.89 -5.38
N GLY A 54 10.11 -10.69 -4.95
CA GLY A 54 11.09 -9.71 -4.45
C GLY A 54 11.86 -9.00 -5.57
N GLY A 55 13.08 -8.55 -5.22
CA GLY A 55 13.94 -7.79 -6.11
C GLY A 55 13.59 -6.30 -6.22
N ASP A 56 14.54 -5.53 -6.74
CA ASP A 56 14.44 -4.08 -6.92
C ASP A 56 14.79 -3.68 -8.36
N GLU A 57 13.95 -4.16 -9.28
CA GLU A 57 14.10 -3.88 -10.70
C GLU A 57 13.35 -2.62 -11.13
N GLU A 58 13.80 -2.07 -12.25
CA GLU A 58 13.22 -0.90 -12.89
C GLU A 58 11.84 -1.22 -13.51
N LEU A 59 11.07 -0.17 -13.75
CA LEU A 59 9.82 -0.27 -14.49
C LEU A 59 10.08 -0.81 -15.91
N THR A 60 9.08 -1.50 -16.45
CA THR A 60 8.98 -1.78 -17.88
C THR A 60 8.41 -0.57 -18.62
N ASP A 61 8.36 -0.60 -19.95
CA ASP A 61 7.75 0.46 -20.75
C ASP A 61 6.26 0.63 -20.40
N GLU A 62 5.52 -0.47 -20.19
CA GLU A 62 4.16 -0.43 -19.63
C GLU A 62 4.13 0.23 -18.25
N GLY A 63 5.13 -0.06 -17.40
CA GLY A 63 5.28 0.56 -16.09
C GLY A 63 5.46 2.07 -16.17
N HIS A 64 6.26 2.55 -17.09
CA HIS A 64 6.46 3.96 -17.37
C HIS A 64 5.19 4.62 -17.94
N ALA A 65 4.47 3.94 -18.84
CA ALA A 65 3.19 4.44 -19.36
C ALA A 65 2.15 4.63 -18.24
N ILE A 66 2.03 3.67 -17.32
CA ILE A 66 1.16 3.78 -16.14
C ILE A 66 1.61 4.94 -15.24
N ALA A 67 2.92 5.13 -15.02
CA ALA A 67 3.46 6.22 -14.21
C ALA A 67 3.16 7.59 -14.83
N SER A 68 3.26 7.71 -16.16
CA SER A 68 2.90 8.92 -16.91
C SER A 68 1.41 9.25 -16.78
N ALA A 69 0.55 8.23 -16.94
CA ALA A 69 -0.90 8.39 -16.76
C ALA A 69 -1.27 8.79 -15.32
N LEU A 70 -0.54 8.28 -14.32
CA LEU A 70 -0.68 8.71 -12.94
C LEU A 70 -0.32 10.19 -12.79
N GLY A 71 0.77 10.66 -13.39
CA GLY A 71 1.16 12.07 -13.39
C GLY A 71 0.03 12.97 -13.89
N THR A 72 -0.54 12.65 -15.06
CA THR A 72 -1.66 13.36 -15.66
C THR A 72 -2.91 13.35 -14.74
N PHE A 73 -3.25 12.18 -14.17
CA PHE A 73 -4.35 12.07 -13.23
C PHE A 73 -4.14 12.96 -12.00
N MET A 74 -2.94 12.97 -11.43
CA MET A 74 -2.64 13.74 -10.23
C MET A 74 -2.66 15.25 -10.49
N GLU A 75 -2.29 15.72 -11.66
CA GLU A 75 -2.42 17.15 -12.02
C GLU A 75 -3.88 17.63 -11.86
N SER A 76 -4.84 16.90 -12.39
CA SER A 76 -6.26 17.22 -12.25
C SER A 76 -6.75 17.05 -10.80
N ALA A 77 -6.44 15.91 -10.17
CA ALA A 77 -6.92 15.57 -8.84
C ALA A 77 -6.43 16.53 -7.76
N VAL A 78 -5.20 17.06 -7.90
CA VAL A 78 -4.60 18.01 -6.94
C VAL A 78 -5.16 19.42 -7.14
N GLN A 79 -5.38 19.85 -8.38
CA GLN A 79 -5.99 21.17 -8.68
C GLN A 79 -7.39 21.30 -8.06
N ASP A 80 -8.19 20.26 -8.14
CA ASP A 80 -9.53 20.21 -7.54
C ASP A 80 -9.50 20.30 -6.00
N ASN A 81 -8.33 20.06 -5.38
CA ASN A 81 -8.18 19.86 -3.95
C ASN A 81 -7.05 20.68 -3.32
N LYS A 82 -7.03 22.00 -3.52
CA LYS A 82 -6.09 22.98 -2.95
C LYS A 82 -4.68 23.05 -3.58
N GLY A 83 -4.40 22.30 -4.62
CA GLY A 83 -3.17 22.43 -5.41
C GLY A 83 -1.90 21.79 -4.85
N TYR A 84 -1.94 21.09 -3.69
CA TYR A 84 -0.76 20.51 -3.05
C TYR A 84 -1.01 19.13 -2.44
N VAL A 85 0.00 18.25 -2.54
CA VAL A 85 -0.04 16.87 -2.03
C VAL A 85 1.27 16.49 -1.35
N ASP A 86 1.20 15.67 -0.29
CA ASP A 86 2.37 14.97 0.25
C ASP A 86 2.54 13.62 -0.47
N VAL A 87 3.73 13.31 -0.98
CA VAL A 87 4.02 12.04 -1.65
C VAL A 87 4.74 11.11 -0.69
N TRP A 88 4.20 9.90 -0.52
CA TRP A 88 4.79 8.83 0.28
C TRP A 88 5.13 7.64 -0.60
N LEU A 89 6.35 7.14 -0.50
CA LEU A 89 6.79 6.03 -1.35
C LEU A 89 7.84 5.14 -0.65
N SER A 90 7.96 3.91 -1.15
CA SER A 90 9.07 3.04 -0.79
C SER A 90 10.37 3.47 -1.51
N PRO A 91 11.56 3.13 -0.97
CA PRO A 91 12.83 3.40 -1.65
C PRO A 91 13.09 2.48 -2.86
N MET A 92 12.16 1.59 -3.21
CA MET A 92 12.30 0.68 -4.35
C MET A 92 12.29 1.46 -5.67
N LYS A 93 13.17 1.07 -6.62
CA LYS A 93 13.34 1.73 -7.93
C LYS A 93 12.01 1.99 -8.63
N ARG A 94 11.14 0.96 -8.72
CA ARG A 94 9.82 1.10 -9.35
C ARG A 94 8.95 2.19 -8.74
N ALA A 95 9.01 2.38 -7.41
CA ALA A 95 8.24 3.42 -6.74
C ALA A 95 8.88 4.81 -6.95
N MET A 96 10.21 4.89 -6.90
CA MET A 96 10.95 6.11 -7.17
C MET A 96 10.71 6.58 -8.60
N GLN A 97 10.86 5.71 -9.60
CA GLN A 97 10.60 6.02 -11.00
C GLN A 97 9.14 6.44 -11.26
N THR A 98 8.18 5.81 -10.58
CA THR A 98 6.78 6.24 -10.65
C THR A 98 6.59 7.66 -10.13
N ALA A 99 7.27 8.02 -9.03
CA ALA A 99 7.18 9.35 -8.44
C ALA A 99 7.80 10.46 -9.29
N GLU A 100 8.73 10.15 -10.19
CA GLU A 100 9.35 11.11 -11.12
C GLU A 100 8.34 11.77 -12.06
N TYR A 101 7.22 11.11 -12.34
CA TYR A 101 6.14 11.64 -13.18
C TYR A 101 5.19 12.60 -12.44
N ILE A 102 5.31 12.72 -11.10
CA ILE A 102 4.50 13.66 -10.33
C ILE A 102 5.15 15.04 -10.38
N ARG A 103 4.37 16.03 -10.82
CA ARG A 103 4.86 17.42 -10.92
C ARG A 103 5.28 17.97 -9.56
N GLN A 104 6.52 18.41 -9.46
CA GLN A 104 7.13 18.85 -8.22
C GLN A 104 6.53 20.15 -7.66
N ASP A 105 5.97 21.01 -8.50
CA ASP A 105 5.27 22.23 -8.09
C ASP A 105 3.97 21.96 -7.30
N HIS A 106 3.41 20.74 -7.42
CA HIS A 106 2.28 20.28 -6.62
C HIS A 106 2.70 19.50 -5.37
N VAL A 107 3.98 19.17 -5.22
CA VAL A 107 4.47 18.37 -4.09
C VAL A 107 4.94 19.25 -2.95
N THR A 108 4.26 19.17 -1.81
CA THR A 108 4.70 19.88 -0.59
C THR A 108 5.86 19.16 0.09
N ARG A 109 5.80 17.83 0.13
CA ARG A 109 6.77 17.00 0.82
C ARG A 109 6.82 15.60 0.21
N THR A 110 8.02 15.07 0.04
CA THR A 110 8.24 13.67 -0.30
C THR A 110 8.79 12.93 0.91
N VAL A 111 8.19 11.80 1.25
CA VAL A 111 8.60 10.91 2.34
C VAL A 111 8.91 9.54 1.76
N THR A 112 10.19 9.17 1.75
CA THR A 112 10.65 7.84 1.36
C THR A 112 10.87 6.99 2.62
N THR A 113 10.24 5.81 2.70
CA THR A 113 10.35 4.94 3.87
C THR A 113 10.30 3.47 3.51
N THR A 114 11.17 2.69 4.13
CA THR A 114 11.18 1.22 4.00
C THR A 114 9.93 0.55 4.59
N LEU A 115 9.17 1.26 5.42
CA LEU A 115 7.89 0.75 5.94
C LEU A 115 6.87 0.47 4.83
N LEU A 116 7.03 1.09 3.65
CA LEU A 116 6.17 0.89 2.47
C LEU A 116 6.73 -0.16 1.49
N ASN A 117 7.81 -0.87 1.83
CA ASN A 117 8.33 -1.96 1.02
C ASN A 117 7.32 -3.11 0.92
N GLU A 118 7.48 -3.93 -0.11
CA GLU A 118 6.72 -5.18 -0.28
C GLU A 118 6.97 -6.13 0.90
N VAL A 119 6.05 -7.07 1.12
CA VAL A 119 6.25 -8.16 2.07
C VAL A 119 7.56 -8.89 1.75
N GLY A 120 8.37 -9.10 2.78
CA GLY A 120 9.69 -9.72 2.64
C GLY A 120 9.57 -11.20 2.26
N GLY A 121 10.23 -11.60 1.16
CA GLY A 121 10.23 -12.99 0.66
C GLY A 121 11.21 -13.91 1.38
N GLY A 122 12.08 -13.39 2.25
CA GLY A 122 13.09 -14.17 2.95
C GLY A 122 13.97 -14.98 1.97
N ASP A 123 14.18 -16.24 2.30
CA ASP A 123 14.99 -17.16 1.48
C ASP A 123 14.36 -17.48 0.11
N PHE A 124 13.08 -17.14 -0.09
CA PHE A 124 12.38 -17.35 -1.35
C PHE A 124 12.43 -16.12 -2.27
N ALA A 125 13.11 -15.06 -1.86
CA ALA A 125 13.39 -13.94 -2.76
C ALA A 125 14.27 -14.40 -3.93
N GLY A 126 13.85 -14.08 -5.15
CA GLY A 126 14.52 -14.51 -6.38
C GLY A 126 13.89 -15.73 -7.06
N TYR A 127 13.05 -16.48 -6.39
CA TYR A 127 12.29 -17.60 -6.97
C TYR A 127 11.01 -17.10 -7.67
N THR A 128 10.60 -17.81 -8.71
CA THR A 128 9.23 -17.72 -9.24
C THR A 128 8.28 -18.58 -8.41
N PHE A 129 6.97 -18.33 -8.52
CA PHE A 129 5.98 -19.21 -7.86
C PHE A 129 5.98 -20.64 -8.42
N GLU A 130 6.33 -20.81 -9.69
CA GLU A 130 6.44 -22.13 -10.34
C GLU A 130 7.61 -22.93 -9.76
N GLU A 131 8.77 -22.31 -9.60
CA GLU A 131 9.94 -22.91 -8.93
C GLU A 131 9.64 -23.25 -7.48
N LEU A 132 8.97 -22.35 -6.74
CA LEU A 132 8.56 -22.62 -5.35
C LEU A 132 7.56 -23.79 -5.27
N GLU A 133 6.65 -23.92 -6.22
CA GLU A 133 5.70 -25.04 -6.24
C GLU A 133 6.39 -26.36 -6.54
N ALA A 134 7.43 -26.35 -7.38
CA ALA A 134 8.23 -27.53 -7.70
C ALA A 134 9.16 -27.97 -6.55
N GLU A 135 9.88 -27.00 -5.95
CA GLU A 135 10.94 -27.28 -4.96
C GLU A 135 10.42 -27.29 -3.50
N PHE A 136 9.41 -26.44 -3.20
CA PHE A 136 8.89 -26.24 -1.85
C PHE A 136 7.35 -26.29 -1.77
N PRO A 137 6.70 -27.37 -2.29
CA PRO A 137 5.25 -27.43 -2.40
C PRO A 137 4.51 -27.30 -1.06
N GLN A 138 5.13 -27.74 0.03
CA GLN A 138 4.57 -27.59 1.38
C GLN A 138 4.44 -26.12 1.81
N HIS A 139 5.38 -25.26 1.42
CA HIS A 139 5.34 -23.81 1.70
C HIS A 139 4.27 -23.11 0.87
N VAL A 140 4.15 -23.48 -0.41
CA VAL A 140 3.09 -22.94 -1.28
C VAL A 140 1.72 -23.34 -0.77
N LYS A 141 1.56 -24.60 -0.33
CA LYS A 141 0.30 -25.08 0.28
C LYS A 141 0.00 -24.33 1.58
N ALA A 142 0.95 -24.18 2.49
CA ALA A 142 0.76 -23.46 3.74
C ALA A 142 0.33 -22.01 3.49
N ARG A 143 0.98 -21.31 2.54
CA ARG A 143 0.63 -19.94 2.16
C ARG A 143 -0.77 -19.85 1.53
N ARG A 144 -1.18 -20.81 0.73
CA ARG A 144 -2.54 -20.85 0.15
C ARG A 144 -3.61 -21.08 1.22
N THR A 145 -3.28 -21.86 2.26
CA THR A 145 -4.21 -22.18 3.36
C THR A 145 -4.39 -21.01 4.31
N ASP A 146 -3.30 -20.31 4.64
CA ASP A 146 -3.32 -19.20 5.59
C ASP A 146 -2.36 -18.10 5.12
N LYS A 147 -2.85 -17.24 4.24
CA LYS A 147 -2.06 -16.19 3.65
C LYS A 147 -1.76 -15.05 4.62
N LEU A 148 -2.57 -14.87 5.66
CA LEU A 148 -2.41 -13.83 6.65
C LEU A 148 -1.21 -14.10 7.57
N TYR A 149 -1.13 -15.33 8.12
CA TYR A 149 -0.10 -15.71 9.11
C TYR A 149 1.10 -16.44 8.50
N TYR A 150 0.98 -16.95 7.26
CA TYR A 150 2.12 -17.58 6.61
C TYR A 150 3.29 -16.59 6.49
N ARG A 151 4.39 -16.92 7.16
CA ARG A 151 5.66 -16.18 7.08
C ARG A 151 6.60 -16.88 6.12
N TYR A 152 7.19 -16.12 5.22
CA TYR A 152 8.26 -16.61 4.38
C TYR A 152 9.48 -16.99 5.25
N PRO A 153 10.18 -18.12 4.94
CA PRO A 153 11.32 -18.58 5.72
C PRO A 153 12.53 -17.66 5.56
N GLY A 154 13.46 -17.77 6.52
CA GLY A 154 14.73 -17.10 6.49
C GLY A 154 14.72 -15.63 6.91
N ALA A 155 15.91 -15.02 6.83
CA ALA A 155 16.11 -13.65 7.25
C ALA A 155 15.32 -12.66 6.37
N GLY A 156 14.59 -11.74 6.99
CA GLY A 156 13.76 -10.77 6.29
C GLY A 156 12.47 -11.33 5.70
N GLY A 157 12.13 -12.62 5.96
CA GLY A 157 10.83 -13.18 5.62
C GLY A 157 9.72 -12.62 6.49
N GLU A 158 8.62 -12.18 5.87
CA GLU A 158 7.46 -11.61 6.54
C GLU A 158 6.18 -12.37 6.20
N SER A 159 5.19 -12.26 7.06
CA SER A 159 3.78 -12.54 6.81
C SER A 159 3.01 -11.25 6.56
N TYR A 160 1.74 -11.33 6.15
CA TYR A 160 0.86 -10.16 6.14
C TYR A 160 0.66 -9.57 7.54
N MET A 161 0.64 -10.39 8.59
CA MET A 161 0.59 -9.89 9.96
C MET A 161 1.81 -9.06 10.32
N ASP A 162 3.03 -9.48 9.94
CA ASP A 162 4.23 -8.69 10.15
C ASP A 162 4.17 -7.36 9.40
N LEU A 163 3.69 -7.38 8.17
CA LEU A 163 3.48 -6.18 7.37
C LEU A 163 2.46 -5.23 8.02
N ILE A 164 1.33 -5.75 8.51
CA ILE A 164 0.33 -4.96 9.25
C ILE A 164 0.98 -4.30 10.48
N PHE A 165 1.79 -5.04 11.24
CA PHE A 165 2.52 -4.48 12.38
C PHE A 165 3.53 -3.40 11.96
N ARG A 166 4.26 -3.64 10.89
CA ARG A 166 5.23 -2.69 10.32
C ARG A 166 4.58 -1.39 9.85
N LEU A 167 3.35 -1.45 9.35
CA LEU A 167 2.62 -0.30 8.83
C LEU A 167 1.96 0.57 9.92
N ARG A 168 1.92 0.16 11.18
CA ARG A 168 1.30 0.94 12.26
C ARG A 168 1.75 2.40 12.33
N PRO A 169 3.06 2.73 12.31
CA PRO A 169 3.51 4.12 12.34
C PRO A 169 2.99 4.92 11.13
N VAL A 170 2.95 4.30 9.95
CA VAL A 170 2.45 4.92 8.72
C VAL A 170 0.97 5.24 8.83
N VAL A 171 0.17 4.29 9.34
CA VAL A 171 -1.27 4.48 9.56
C VAL A 171 -1.52 5.62 10.55
N ILE A 172 -0.79 5.68 11.66
CA ILE A 172 -0.90 6.77 12.65
C ILE A 172 -0.60 8.12 11.98
N GLU A 173 0.45 8.19 11.17
CA GLU A 173 0.78 9.41 10.44
C GLU A 173 -0.36 9.81 9.47
N PHE A 174 -0.94 8.86 8.75
CA PHE A 174 -2.04 9.14 7.83
C PHE A 174 -3.31 9.59 8.57
N GLU A 175 -3.62 9.02 9.76
CA GLU A 175 -4.75 9.48 10.57
C GLU A 175 -4.56 10.91 11.10
N ARG A 176 -3.34 11.31 11.37
CA ARG A 176 -3.00 12.66 11.85
C ARG A 176 -2.88 13.71 10.74
N LYS A 177 -2.78 13.29 9.49
CA LYS A 177 -2.63 14.19 8.35
C LYS A 177 -3.85 15.10 8.18
N LYS A 178 -3.56 16.36 7.86
CA LYS A 178 -4.55 17.38 7.49
C LYS A 178 -4.54 17.71 6.01
N ARG A 179 -3.55 17.21 5.30
CA ARG A 179 -3.33 17.42 3.87
C ARG A 179 -3.56 16.12 3.11
N ASP A 180 -3.86 16.27 1.86
CA ASP A 180 -3.95 15.16 0.94
C ASP A 180 -2.60 14.48 0.78
N CYS A 181 -2.61 13.18 0.52
CA CYS A 181 -1.39 12.43 0.24
C CYS A 181 -1.57 11.41 -0.88
N LEU A 182 -0.53 11.27 -1.69
CA LEU A 182 -0.35 10.20 -2.64
C LEU A 182 0.59 9.17 -2.03
N VAL A 183 0.21 7.90 -2.05
CA VAL A 183 1.00 6.78 -1.54
C VAL A 183 1.31 5.84 -2.68
N ILE A 184 2.58 5.79 -3.09
CA ILE A 184 3.08 4.88 -4.11
C ILE A 184 3.70 3.68 -3.40
N CYS A 185 3.00 2.56 -3.37
CA CYS A 185 3.37 1.41 -2.56
C CYS A 185 3.11 0.08 -3.28
N SER A 186 3.70 -0.98 -2.74
CA SER A 186 3.51 -2.34 -3.24
C SER A 186 2.08 -2.85 -3.05
N GLU A 187 1.77 -3.96 -3.70
CA GLU A 187 0.43 -4.56 -3.66
C GLU A 187 0.00 -4.97 -2.25
N SER A 188 0.91 -5.62 -1.49
CA SER A 188 0.59 -6.05 -0.13
C SER A 188 0.35 -4.88 0.81
N VAL A 189 1.16 -3.82 0.70
CA VAL A 189 0.99 -2.59 1.47
C VAL A 189 -0.34 -1.91 1.12
N LEU A 190 -0.67 -1.82 -0.17
CA LEU A 190 -1.92 -1.24 -0.63
C LEU A 190 -3.12 -1.98 -0.03
N ARG A 191 -3.10 -3.33 -0.05
CA ARG A 191 -4.14 -4.16 0.58
C ARG A 191 -4.28 -3.87 2.08
N CYS A 192 -3.16 -3.80 2.81
CA CYS A 192 -3.18 -3.50 4.24
C CYS A 192 -3.75 -2.10 4.54
N LEU A 193 -3.34 -1.08 3.78
CA LEU A 193 -3.87 0.28 3.94
C LEU A 193 -5.35 0.35 3.58
N MET A 194 -5.76 -0.25 2.47
CA MET A 194 -7.18 -0.35 2.12
C MET A 194 -7.97 -1.04 3.22
N GLY A 195 -7.54 -2.23 3.66
CA GLY A 195 -8.22 -2.99 4.72
C GLY A 195 -8.39 -2.17 6.00
N TYR A 196 -7.35 -1.43 6.40
CA TYR A 196 -7.43 -0.55 7.56
C TYR A 196 -8.52 0.52 7.40
N PHE A 197 -8.47 1.30 6.32
CA PHE A 197 -9.40 2.43 6.13
C PHE A 197 -10.85 1.99 5.87
N THR A 198 -11.06 0.81 5.30
CA THR A 198 -12.40 0.28 5.01
C THR A 198 -12.98 -0.57 6.12
N GLY A 199 -12.19 -0.95 7.11
CA GLY A 199 -12.64 -1.81 8.20
C GLY A 199 -12.89 -3.26 7.79
N VAL A 200 -12.21 -3.74 6.75
CA VAL A 200 -12.25 -5.15 6.32
C VAL A 200 -11.55 -6.02 7.36
N ASP A 201 -12.07 -7.21 7.60
CA ASP A 201 -11.46 -8.16 8.52
C ASP A 201 -10.05 -8.54 8.09
N ALA A 202 -9.17 -8.77 9.07
CA ALA A 202 -7.75 -9.03 8.81
C ALA A 202 -7.53 -10.25 7.88
N ASP A 203 -8.35 -11.29 8.02
CA ASP A 203 -8.29 -12.49 7.21
C ASP A 203 -8.58 -12.23 5.72
N ASP A 204 -9.40 -11.21 5.42
CA ASP A 204 -9.76 -10.83 4.06
C ASP A 204 -8.74 -9.87 3.41
N VAL A 205 -7.92 -9.17 4.22
CA VAL A 205 -6.94 -8.20 3.72
C VAL A 205 -6.01 -8.78 2.64
N PRO A 206 -5.42 -9.97 2.80
CA PRO A 206 -4.54 -10.55 1.77
C PRO A 206 -5.23 -10.84 0.43
N HIS A 207 -6.56 -10.83 0.41
CA HIS A 207 -7.41 -11.19 -0.73
C HIS A 207 -8.10 -9.99 -1.38
N LEU A 208 -7.93 -8.79 -0.83
CA LEU A 208 -8.51 -7.58 -1.41
C LEU A 208 -8.08 -7.42 -2.88
N PRO A 209 -9.03 -7.13 -3.79
CA PRO A 209 -8.72 -6.95 -5.19
C PRO A 209 -7.93 -5.65 -5.39
N THR A 210 -6.82 -5.78 -6.09
CA THR A 210 -5.98 -4.64 -6.49
C THR A 210 -5.64 -4.78 -7.95
N LYS A 211 -5.93 -3.77 -8.76
CA LYS A 211 -5.63 -3.77 -10.18
C LYS A 211 -4.45 -2.85 -10.48
N LYS A 212 -3.62 -3.21 -11.44
CA LYS A 212 -2.60 -2.33 -12.01
C LYS A 212 -3.28 -1.17 -12.75
N GLY A 213 -2.67 0.00 -12.72
CA GLY A 213 -3.23 1.18 -13.39
C GLY A 213 -4.53 1.70 -12.77
N VAL A 214 -4.81 1.36 -11.51
CA VAL A 214 -5.95 1.90 -10.75
C VAL A 214 -5.44 2.75 -9.60
N VAL A 215 -6.00 3.94 -9.46
CA VAL A 215 -5.83 4.81 -8.30
C VAL A 215 -7.03 4.62 -7.37
N PHE A 216 -6.78 4.31 -6.11
CA PHE A 216 -7.79 4.22 -5.06
C PHE A 216 -7.77 5.52 -4.26
N GLU A 217 -8.83 6.31 -4.37
CA GLU A 217 -9.04 7.52 -3.58
C GLU A 217 -9.81 7.17 -2.32
N LEU A 218 -9.19 7.34 -1.18
CA LEU A 218 -9.78 7.19 0.13
C LEU A 218 -10.14 8.57 0.67
N SER A 219 -11.37 8.73 1.15
CA SER A 219 -11.84 9.93 1.82
C SER A 219 -12.27 9.58 3.24
N PRO A 220 -11.33 9.56 4.21
CA PRO A 220 -11.65 9.26 5.60
C PRO A 220 -12.54 10.34 6.20
N HIS A 221 -13.58 9.93 6.89
CA HIS A 221 -14.53 10.80 7.60
C HIS A 221 -14.88 10.21 8.97
N ARG A 222 -15.69 10.95 9.73
CA ARG A 222 -16.04 10.59 11.12
C ARG A 222 -16.58 9.16 11.25
N ASP A 223 -17.41 8.73 10.31
CA ASP A 223 -18.17 7.48 10.41
C ASP A 223 -17.60 6.34 9.58
N GLY A 224 -16.48 6.57 8.87
CA GLY A 224 -15.88 5.57 8.01
C GLY A 224 -14.88 6.13 7.01
N CYS A 225 -14.84 5.53 5.83
CA CYS A 225 -14.02 5.98 4.72
C CYS A 225 -14.73 5.67 3.41
N ASP A 226 -14.94 6.69 2.59
CA ASP A 226 -15.42 6.49 1.23
C ASP A 226 -14.27 6.07 0.32
N ILE A 227 -14.52 5.14 -0.59
CA ILE A 227 -13.57 4.70 -1.61
C ILE A 227 -14.09 5.00 -2.99
N LYS A 228 -13.24 5.61 -3.83
CA LYS A 228 -13.42 5.71 -5.28
C LYS A 228 -12.25 5.03 -5.98
N GLN A 229 -12.52 4.48 -7.15
CA GLN A 229 -11.51 3.86 -8.00
C GLN A 229 -11.48 4.59 -9.33
N PHE A 230 -10.29 4.94 -9.79
CA PHE A 230 -10.06 5.59 -11.08
C PHE A 230 -9.14 4.70 -11.90
N GLN A 231 -9.63 4.25 -13.05
CA GLN A 231 -8.81 3.55 -14.02
C GLN A 231 -7.97 4.58 -14.77
N LEU A 232 -6.66 4.42 -14.72
CA LEU A 232 -5.75 5.23 -15.53
C LEU A 232 -5.84 4.80 -16.99
N GLU A 233 -5.90 5.77 -17.88
CA GLU A 233 -5.85 5.55 -19.33
C GLU A 233 -4.38 5.61 -19.78
N PHE A 234 -3.87 4.50 -20.29
CA PHE A 234 -2.52 4.39 -20.84
C PHE A 234 -2.51 3.46 -22.05
N GLU A 235 -1.66 3.74 -23.01
CA GLU A 235 -1.43 2.84 -24.13
C GLU A 235 -0.45 1.75 -23.69
N ALA A 236 -0.91 0.52 -23.64
CA ALA A 236 -0.04 -0.64 -23.48
C ALA A 236 0.64 -0.90 -24.83
N HIS A 237 1.93 -0.60 -24.94
CA HIS A 237 2.71 -1.10 -26.06
C HIS A 237 2.84 -2.61 -25.90
N SER A 238 2.13 -3.38 -26.73
CA SER A 238 2.30 -4.81 -26.85
C SER A 238 3.68 -5.10 -27.44
N GLU A 239 4.63 -5.60 -26.64
CA GLU A 239 5.81 -6.29 -27.14
C GLU A 239 5.47 -7.69 -27.67
#